data_8df28e11aa54279807075c185829959c
#
_entry.id   8df28e11aa54279807075c185829959c
#
_cell.length_a   1.000
_cell.length_b   1.000
_cell.length_c   1.000
_cell.angle_alpha   90.00
_cell.angle_beta   90.00
_cell.angle_gamma   90.00
#
_symmetry.space_group_name_H-M   'P 1'
#
loop_
_entity.id
_entity.type
_entity.pdbx_description
1 polymer ?
#
loop_
_entity_poly.entity_id
_entity_poly.type
_entity_poly.pdbx_seq_one_letter_code
_entity_poly.pdbx_strand_id
1 'polypeptide(L)'
;MQLTYRGSVNRWECDENDHLNVRFCEHKLYQALLSGLLANGCVDSESVPSLPAKIARQHIRFQAESRIAAPLGGYFAAVAGEEFQVLVELRNEVSGVVACSMLCTFADPGIAAKLRGLADRVNPEDIGHAWPRGIQRNLNLHSLTLDEALALGFRVIGAGVIEPDECSAQGLLVPYHCMGRISDSMP
;
A
#
# COMPACT_ATOMS: atom_id res chain seq x y z
N MET A 1 -5.92 -7.16 -14.88
CA MET A 1 -5.09 -7.23 -13.64
C MET A 1 -4.71 -8.66 -13.37
N GLN A 2 -3.49 -8.90 -12.94
CA GLN A 2 -2.93 -10.21 -12.63
C GLN A 2 -3.18 -10.56 -11.14
N LEU A 3 -3.67 -11.77 -10.86
CA LEU A 3 -3.76 -12.28 -9.49
C LEU A 3 -2.35 -12.65 -9.00
N THR A 4 -1.89 -11.99 -7.94
CA THR A 4 -0.52 -12.13 -7.41
C THR A 4 -0.46 -12.55 -5.94
N TYR A 5 -1.59 -12.52 -5.25
CA TYR A 5 -1.72 -12.95 -3.86
C TYR A 5 -3.03 -13.70 -3.65
N ARG A 6 -3.02 -14.75 -2.84
CA ARG A 6 -4.22 -15.41 -2.31
C ARG A 6 -4.05 -15.66 -0.82
N GLY A 7 -5.11 -15.43 -0.09
CA GLY A 7 -5.16 -15.67 1.35
C GLY A 7 -6.58 -15.57 1.88
N SER A 8 -6.68 -15.51 3.18
CA SER A 8 -7.94 -15.27 3.88
C SER A 8 -7.72 -14.29 5.02
N VAL A 9 -8.79 -13.78 5.58
CA VAL A 9 -8.76 -13.00 6.81
C VAL A 9 -8.62 -13.93 7.99
N ASN A 10 -7.50 -13.84 8.71
CA ASN A 10 -7.27 -14.61 9.93
C ASN A 10 -7.81 -13.87 11.15
N ARG A 11 -8.18 -14.60 12.21
CA ARG A 11 -8.72 -13.99 13.43
C ARG A 11 -7.76 -12.98 14.09
N TRP A 12 -6.48 -13.26 14.10
CA TRP A 12 -5.46 -12.36 14.68
C TRP A 12 -5.16 -11.11 13.83
N GLU A 13 -5.74 -11.03 12.64
CA GLU A 13 -5.66 -9.86 11.75
C GLU A 13 -6.87 -8.94 11.91
N CYS A 14 -7.85 -9.33 12.75
CA CYS A 14 -9.08 -8.58 12.96
C CYS A 14 -8.98 -7.66 14.17
N ASP A 15 -9.75 -6.58 14.10
CA ASP A 15 -10.06 -5.71 15.22
C ASP A 15 -11.13 -6.34 16.14
N GLU A 16 -11.56 -5.60 17.16
CA GLU A 16 -12.61 -6.01 18.12
C GLU A 16 -13.99 -6.18 17.48
N ASN A 17 -14.21 -5.70 16.26
CA ASN A 17 -15.45 -5.85 15.50
C ASN A 17 -15.42 -7.04 14.51
N ASP A 18 -14.40 -7.88 14.59
CA ASP A 18 -14.11 -8.98 13.67
C ASP A 18 -13.87 -8.51 12.22
N HIS A 19 -13.45 -7.26 12.00
CA HIS A 19 -13.06 -6.73 10.70
C HIS A 19 -11.54 -6.77 10.52
N LEU A 20 -11.10 -7.06 9.30
CA LEU A 20 -9.68 -7.00 8.94
C LEU A 20 -9.12 -5.61 9.24
N ASN A 21 -8.22 -5.50 10.19
CA ASN A 21 -7.58 -4.25 10.57
C ASN A 21 -6.81 -3.65 9.39
N VAL A 22 -6.84 -2.34 9.25
CA VAL A 22 -6.22 -1.57 8.16
C VAL A 22 -4.73 -1.88 7.98
N ARG A 23 -4.00 -2.14 9.08
CA ARG A 23 -2.58 -2.54 9.03
C ARG A 23 -2.39 -3.84 8.25
N PHE A 24 -3.27 -4.83 8.41
CA PHE A 24 -3.19 -6.10 7.69
C PHE A 24 -3.74 -5.99 6.26
N CYS A 25 -4.67 -5.06 6.00
CA CYS A 25 -5.03 -4.70 4.63
C CYS A 25 -3.79 -4.23 3.85
N GLU A 26 -3.03 -3.28 4.43
CA GLU A 26 -1.81 -2.78 3.79
C GLU A 26 -0.75 -3.86 3.65
N HIS A 27 -0.56 -4.71 4.67
CA HIS A 27 0.37 -5.83 4.58
C HIS A 27 0.04 -6.76 3.40
N LYS A 28 -1.24 -7.14 3.23
CA LYS A 28 -1.67 -8.00 2.12
C LYS A 28 -1.53 -7.31 0.76
N LEU A 29 -1.83 -6.00 0.68
CA LEU A 29 -1.56 -5.19 -0.52
C LEU A 29 -0.06 -5.17 -0.85
N TYR A 30 0.80 -5.01 0.16
CA TYR A 30 2.24 -5.02 -0.03
C TYR A 30 2.75 -6.39 -0.51
N GLN A 31 2.23 -7.49 0.02
CA GLN A 31 2.52 -8.85 -0.47
C GLN A 31 2.13 -9.01 -1.94
N ALA A 32 0.95 -8.54 -2.33
CA ALA A 32 0.48 -8.58 -3.71
C ALA A 32 1.34 -7.70 -4.63
N LEU A 33 1.79 -6.52 -4.15
CA LEU A 33 2.73 -5.65 -4.86
C LEU A 33 4.06 -6.36 -5.13
N LEU A 34 4.68 -6.92 -4.08
CA LEU A 34 5.96 -7.63 -4.20
C LEU A 34 5.87 -8.78 -5.20
N SER A 35 4.84 -9.62 -5.05
CA SER A 35 4.62 -10.75 -5.95
C SER A 35 4.39 -10.31 -7.39
N GLY A 36 3.66 -9.21 -7.60
CA GLY A 36 3.43 -8.63 -8.92
C GLY A 36 4.70 -8.08 -9.56
N LEU A 37 5.52 -7.36 -8.80
CA LEU A 37 6.80 -6.83 -9.30
C LEU A 37 7.79 -7.96 -9.66
N LEU A 38 7.88 -8.99 -8.82
CA LEU A 38 8.73 -10.16 -9.07
C LEU A 38 8.24 -10.94 -10.30
N ALA A 39 6.95 -11.26 -10.38
CA ALA A 39 6.37 -12.04 -11.48
C ALA A 39 6.54 -11.36 -12.85
N ASN A 40 6.58 -10.01 -12.86
CA ASN A 40 6.79 -9.23 -14.08
C ASN A 40 8.26 -8.83 -14.31
N GLY A 41 9.19 -9.35 -13.53
CA GLY A 41 10.63 -9.04 -13.66
C GLY A 41 10.98 -7.56 -13.39
N CYS A 42 10.08 -6.81 -12.74
CA CYS A 42 10.34 -5.41 -12.38
C CYS A 42 11.41 -5.30 -11.30
N VAL A 43 11.46 -6.25 -10.40
CA VAL A 43 12.50 -6.45 -9.39
C VAL A 43 12.94 -7.92 -9.38
N ASP A 44 14.09 -8.22 -8.80
CA ASP A 44 14.56 -9.55 -8.46
C ASP A 44 14.50 -9.76 -6.94
N SER A 45 14.70 -10.99 -6.49
CA SER A 45 14.66 -11.35 -5.07
C SER A 45 15.72 -10.62 -4.22
N GLU A 46 16.87 -10.31 -4.80
CA GLU A 46 17.96 -9.61 -4.11
C GLU A 46 17.62 -8.13 -3.89
N SER A 47 16.81 -7.55 -4.77
CA SER A 47 16.37 -6.14 -4.70
C SER A 47 15.19 -5.92 -3.72
N VAL A 48 14.44 -6.96 -3.35
CA VAL A 48 13.27 -6.85 -2.46
C VAL A 48 13.59 -6.15 -1.13
N PRO A 49 14.70 -6.44 -0.43
CA PRO A 49 14.99 -5.76 0.83
C PRO A 49 15.20 -4.25 0.71
N SER A 50 15.60 -3.76 -0.47
CA SER A 50 15.80 -2.33 -0.74
C SER A 50 14.54 -1.63 -1.29
N LEU A 51 13.48 -2.38 -1.59
CA LEU A 51 12.28 -1.84 -2.21
C LEU A 51 11.62 -0.71 -1.41
N PRO A 52 11.58 -0.73 -0.05
CA PRO A 52 11.02 0.39 0.70
C PRO A 52 11.60 1.76 0.35
N ALA A 53 12.92 1.84 0.11
CA ALA A 53 13.58 3.08 -0.28
C ALA A 53 13.28 3.51 -1.73
N LYS A 54 12.74 2.62 -2.55
CA LYS A 54 12.42 2.89 -3.96
C LYS A 54 10.97 3.34 -4.16
N ILE A 55 10.12 3.19 -3.15
CA ILE A 55 8.73 3.66 -3.16
C ILE A 55 8.72 5.16 -2.86
N ALA A 56 8.30 5.96 -3.85
CA ALA A 56 8.20 7.41 -3.70
C ALA A 56 6.88 7.85 -3.06
N ARG A 57 5.79 7.17 -3.41
CA ARG A 57 4.44 7.51 -2.93
C ARG A 57 3.54 6.29 -2.93
N GLN A 58 2.75 6.17 -1.88
CA GLN A 58 1.64 5.24 -1.78
C GLN A 58 0.36 6.00 -1.46
N HIS A 59 -0.74 5.57 -2.06
CA HIS A 59 -2.08 6.01 -1.72
C HIS A 59 -2.97 4.79 -1.53
N ILE A 60 -3.54 4.64 -0.34
CA ILE A 60 -4.39 3.50 -0.01
C ILE A 60 -5.82 3.98 0.22
N ARG A 61 -6.77 3.23 -0.32
CA ARG A 61 -8.19 3.43 -0.05
C ARG A 61 -8.81 2.16 0.47
N PHE A 62 -9.56 2.31 1.55
CA PHE A 62 -10.39 1.28 2.14
C PHE A 62 -11.82 1.47 1.62
N GLN A 63 -12.35 0.49 0.87
CA GLN A 63 -13.64 0.57 0.19
C GLN A 63 -14.71 -0.26 0.88
N ALA A 64 -14.35 -1.45 1.36
CA ALA A 64 -15.28 -2.35 2.04
C ALA A 64 -14.57 -3.14 3.14
N GLU A 65 -15.31 -3.43 4.20
CA GLU A 65 -14.84 -4.27 5.28
C GLU A 65 -14.75 -5.74 4.86
N SER A 66 -13.73 -6.42 5.36
CA SER A 66 -13.57 -7.86 5.21
C SER A 66 -13.62 -8.51 6.59
N ARG A 67 -14.44 -9.54 6.74
CA ARG A 67 -14.61 -10.26 8.02
C ARG A 67 -13.74 -11.50 8.06
N ILE A 68 -13.58 -12.03 9.27
CA ILE A 68 -12.88 -13.29 9.52
C ILE A 68 -13.30 -14.38 8.51
N ALA A 69 -12.33 -15.17 8.07
CA ALA A 69 -12.45 -16.24 7.08
C ALA A 69 -12.83 -15.79 5.65
N ALA A 70 -13.03 -14.49 5.38
CA ALA A 70 -13.24 -14.04 4.02
C ALA A 70 -12.05 -14.39 3.13
N PRO A 71 -12.25 -15.09 1.98
CA PRO A 71 -11.17 -15.35 1.04
C PRO A 71 -10.82 -14.08 0.27
N LEU A 72 -9.52 -13.77 0.20
CA LEU A 72 -9.00 -12.57 -0.45
C LEU A 72 -8.03 -12.92 -1.57
N GLY A 73 -8.21 -12.28 -2.72
CA GLY A 73 -7.27 -12.23 -3.82
C GLY A 73 -6.62 -10.85 -3.93
N GLY A 74 -5.30 -10.83 -4.13
CA GLY A 74 -4.56 -9.60 -4.42
C GLY A 74 -4.27 -9.50 -5.91
N TYR A 75 -4.68 -8.41 -6.52
CA TYR A 75 -4.59 -8.18 -7.96
C TYR A 75 -3.65 -7.02 -8.26
N PHE A 76 -2.71 -7.24 -9.17
CA PHE A 76 -1.69 -6.28 -9.60
C PHE A 76 -1.92 -5.83 -11.04
N ALA A 77 -1.71 -4.56 -11.33
CA ALA A 77 -1.61 -4.03 -12.68
C ALA A 77 -0.67 -2.83 -12.73
N ALA A 78 0.05 -2.67 -13.84
CA ALA A 78 0.67 -1.40 -14.16
C ALA A 78 -0.40 -0.41 -14.63
N VAL A 79 -0.23 0.88 -14.30
CA VAL A 79 -1.15 1.96 -14.69
C VAL A 79 -0.57 2.71 -15.88
N ALA A 80 -1.40 2.99 -16.88
CA ALA A 80 -1.04 3.88 -17.98
C ALA A 80 -1.09 5.33 -17.47
N GLY A 81 -0.03 6.12 -17.72
CA GLY A 81 0.06 7.51 -17.25
C GLY A 81 1.30 7.75 -16.37
N GLU A 82 1.36 8.95 -15.76
CA GLU A 82 2.57 9.42 -15.09
C GLU A 82 2.39 9.60 -13.57
N GLU A 83 1.16 9.79 -13.09
CA GLU A 83 0.92 10.11 -11.68
C GLU A 83 1.14 8.90 -10.74
N PHE A 84 0.57 7.74 -11.10
CA PHE A 84 0.79 6.47 -10.42
C PHE A 84 1.19 5.41 -11.45
N GLN A 85 2.04 4.47 -11.02
CA GLN A 85 2.65 3.47 -11.92
C GLN A 85 2.04 2.08 -11.72
N VAL A 86 1.51 1.81 -10.54
CA VAL A 86 0.93 0.51 -10.15
C VAL A 86 -0.36 0.71 -9.40
N LEU A 87 -1.33 -0.15 -9.72
CA LEU A 87 -2.52 -0.42 -8.92
C LEU A 87 -2.43 -1.82 -8.33
N VAL A 88 -2.69 -1.93 -7.03
CA VAL A 88 -2.92 -3.21 -6.33
C VAL A 88 -4.28 -3.16 -5.67
N GLU A 89 -5.04 -4.23 -5.76
CA GLU A 89 -6.35 -4.36 -5.11
C GLU A 89 -6.44 -5.66 -4.32
N LEU A 90 -7.04 -5.59 -3.14
CA LEU A 90 -7.55 -6.77 -2.45
C LEU A 90 -9.05 -6.90 -2.75
N ARG A 91 -9.46 -8.06 -3.24
CA ARG A 91 -10.85 -8.39 -3.56
C ARG A 91 -11.30 -9.60 -2.75
N ASN A 92 -12.54 -9.56 -2.33
CA ASN A 92 -13.19 -10.77 -1.82
C ASN A 92 -13.44 -11.71 -2.99
N GLU A 93 -12.86 -12.92 -2.95
CA GLU A 93 -12.91 -13.90 -4.05
C GLU A 93 -14.31 -14.49 -4.27
N VAL A 94 -15.22 -14.36 -3.32
CA VAL A 94 -16.61 -14.83 -3.45
C VAL A 94 -17.52 -13.76 -4.04
N SER A 95 -17.44 -12.52 -3.52
CA SER A 95 -18.32 -11.44 -3.95
C SER A 95 -17.75 -10.58 -5.08
N GLY A 96 -16.44 -10.63 -5.34
CA GLY A 96 -15.74 -9.76 -6.28
C GLY A 96 -15.57 -8.32 -5.77
N VAL A 97 -16.04 -8.00 -4.56
CA VAL A 97 -15.97 -6.65 -4.00
C VAL A 97 -14.53 -6.28 -3.66
N VAL A 98 -14.11 -5.09 -4.10
CA VAL A 98 -12.81 -4.52 -3.72
C VAL A 98 -12.86 -4.08 -2.26
N ALA A 99 -12.07 -4.72 -1.41
CA ALA A 99 -11.94 -4.38 0.01
C ALA A 99 -11.05 -3.14 0.20
N CYS A 100 -9.89 -3.14 -0.42
CA CYS A 100 -9.00 -1.98 -0.44
C CYS A 100 -8.16 -1.95 -1.72
N SER A 101 -7.64 -0.77 -2.05
CA SER A 101 -6.76 -0.56 -3.20
C SER A 101 -5.58 0.32 -2.83
N MET A 102 -4.45 0.11 -3.50
CA MET A 102 -3.22 0.89 -3.34
C MET A 102 -2.73 1.34 -4.71
N LEU A 103 -2.54 2.64 -4.87
CA LEU A 103 -1.79 3.23 -5.96
C LEU A 103 -0.36 3.51 -5.50
N CYS A 104 0.63 3.14 -6.31
CA CYS A 104 2.03 3.26 -5.96
C CYS A 104 2.85 3.91 -7.07
N THR A 105 3.84 4.74 -6.66
CA THR A 105 4.84 5.36 -7.55
C THR A 105 6.23 5.01 -7.03
N PHE A 106 7.15 4.68 -7.95
CA PHE A 106 8.52 4.36 -7.63
C PHE A 106 9.46 5.50 -8.05
N ALA A 107 10.41 5.84 -7.17
CA ALA A 107 11.48 6.77 -7.49
C ALA A 107 12.56 6.12 -8.37
N ASP A 108 12.65 4.78 -8.40
CA ASP A 108 13.63 4.02 -9.16
C ASP A 108 13.26 4.04 -10.66
N PRO A 109 14.10 4.65 -11.53
CA PRO A 109 13.80 4.76 -12.95
C PRO A 109 13.81 3.39 -13.68
N GLY A 110 14.54 2.39 -13.15
CA GLY A 110 14.58 1.04 -13.70
C GLY A 110 13.25 0.32 -13.50
N ILE A 111 12.69 0.38 -12.29
CA ILE A 111 11.35 -0.16 -12.01
C ILE A 111 10.30 0.57 -12.85
N ALA A 112 10.35 1.89 -12.87
CA ALA A 112 9.41 2.70 -13.66
C ALA A 112 9.45 2.37 -15.16
N ALA A 113 10.64 2.16 -15.72
CA ALA A 113 10.81 1.79 -17.13
C ALA A 113 10.22 0.40 -17.44
N LYS A 114 10.47 -0.59 -16.57
CA LYS A 114 9.92 -1.95 -16.72
C LYS A 114 8.40 -1.95 -16.64
N LEU A 115 7.80 -1.22 -15.69
CA LEU A 115 6.34 -1.08 -15.56
C LEU A 115 5.71 -0.45 -16.81
N ARG A 116 6.34 0.59 -17.39
CA ARG A 116 5.87 1.19 -18.66
C ARG A 116 5.96 0.22 -19.84
N GLY A 117 6.87 -0.73 -19.79
CA GLY A 117 7.05 -1.76 -20.82
C GLY A 117 6.06 -2.93 -20.76
N LEU A 118 5.25 -3.03 -19.71
CA LEU A 118 4.26 -4.11 -19.59
C LEU A 118 3.14 -3.92 -20.61
N ALA A 119 2.76 -5.03 -21.28
CA ALA A 119 1.70 -5.02 -22.30
C ALA A 119 0.32 -4.75 -21.67
N ASP A 120 0.04 -5.40 -20.55
CA ASP A 120 -1.24 -5.30 -19.84
C ASP A 120 -1.20 -4.17 -18.82
N ARG A 121 -1.79 -3.02 -19.16
CA ARG A 121 -1.93 -1.87 -18.27
C ARG A 121 -3.39 -1.47 -18.14
N VAL A 122 -3.75 -0.96 -16.96
CA VAL A 122 -5.06 -0.35 -16.71
C VAL A 122 -5.03 1.15 -17.05
N ASN A 123 -6.11 1.69 -17.58
CA ASN A 123 -6.19 3.11 -17.86
C ASN A 123 -6.61 3.89 -16.61
N PRO A 124 -6.11 5.12 -16.41
CA PRO A 124 -6.46 5.96 -15.26
C PRO A 124 -7.97 6.20 -15.10
N GLU A 125 -8.70 6.32 -16.19
CA GLU A 125 -10.16 6.52 -16.21
C GLU A 125 -10.95 5.31 -15.67
N ASP A 126 -10.42 4.11 -15.80
CA ASP A 126 -11.07 2.87 -15.35
C ASP A 126 -10.89 2.59 -13.86
N ILE A 127 -9.99 3.30 -13.19
CA ILE A 127 -9.60 3.07 -11.80
C ILE A 127 -9.99 4.21 -10.84
N GLY A 128 -11.04 4.98 -11.19
CA GLY A 128 -11.49 6.13 -10.39
C GLY A 128 -11.81 5.80 -8.92
N HIS A 129 -12.17 4.55 -8.63
CA HIS A 129 -12.38 4.06 -7.27
C HIS A 129 -11.11 4.05 -6.39
N ALA A 130 -9.93 3.97 -7.00
CA ALA A 130 -8.64 3.93 -6.31
C ALA A 130 -8.01 5.32 -6.13
N TRP A 131 -8.47 6.34 -6.88
CA TRP A 131 -7.89 7.68 -6.85
C TRP A 131 -8.06 8.37 -5.50
N PRO A 132 -7.10 9.24 -5.10
CA PRO A 132 -7.19 10.06 -3.90
C PRO A 132 -8.45 10.91 -3.85
N ARG A 133 -9.12 10.96 -2.68
CA ARG A 133 -10.27 11.83 -2.43
C ARG A 133 -9.95 12.81 -1.31
N GLY A 134 -10.47 14.05 -1.43
CA GLY A 134 -10.51 15.02 -0.33
C GLY A 134 -9.14 15.53 0.17
N ILE A 135 -8.06 15.20 -0.51
CA ILE A 135 -6.74 15.72 -0.16
C ILE A 135 -6.70 17.21 -0.53
N GLN A 136 -6.53 18.07 0.47
CA GLN A 136 -6.26 19.48 0.24
C GLN A 136 -4.88 19.62 -0.44
N ARG A 137 -4.88 19.87 -1.74
CA ARG A 137 -3.66 19.95 -2.56
C ARG A 137 -2.74 21.14 -2.19
N ASN A 138 -3.20 22.03 -1.33
CA ASN A 138 -2.50 23.26 -0.96
C ASN A 138 -1.54 23.11 0.23
N LEU A 139 -1.55 21.97 0.93
CA LEU A 139 -0.62 21.67 2.01
C LEU A 139 0.55 20.86 1.47
N ASN A 140 1.72 21.46 1.36
CA ASN A 140 2.94 20.74 1.07
C ASN A 140 3.43 20.02 2.34
N LEU A 141 2.83 18.85 2.63
CA LEU A 141 3.16 18.06 3.81
C LEU A 141 4.55 17.39 3.72
N HIS A 142 5.14 17.33 2.53
CA HIS A 142 6.40 16.62 2.30
C HIS A 142 7.64 17.34 2.84
N SER A 143 7.53 18.62 3.17
CA SER A 143 8.65 19.45 3.66
C SER A 143 8.44 20.00 5.06
N LEU A 144 7.35 19.64 5.75
CA LEU A 144 7.09 20.12 7.10
C LEU A 144 8.03 19.44 8.09
N THR A 145 8.71 20.26 8.88
CA THR A 145 9.37 19.82 10.12
C THR A 145 8.33 19.55 11.20
N LEU A 146 8.71 18.83 12.26
CA LEU A 146 7.82 18.57 13.40
C LEU A 146 7.36 19.91 14.04
N ASP A 147 8.27 20.87 14.22
CA ASP A 147 7.94 22.16 14.83
C ASP A 147 6.95 22.95 13.98
N GLU A 148 7.12 22.97 12.66
CA GLU A 148 6.18 23.59 11.73
C GLU A 148 4.81 22.92 11.76
N ALA A 149 4.76 21.59 11.81
CA ALA A 149 3.51 20.84 11.93
C ALA A 149 2.78 21.18 13.24
N LEU A 150 3.49 21.21 14.36
CA LEU A 150 2.94 21.60 15.67
C LEU A 150 2.42 23.04 15.66
N ALA A 151 3.13 23.97 15.02
CA ALA A 151 2.70 25.36 14.86
C ALA A 151 1.42 25.49 14.01
N LEU A 152 1.18 24.56 13.07
CA LEU A 152 -0.06 24.47 12.28
C LEU A 152 -1.21 23.79 13.04
N GLY A 153 -1.01 23.38 14.29
CA GLY A 153 -2.04 22.75 15.12
C GLY A 153 -2.10 21.24 15.03
N PHE A 154 -1.15 20.58 14.36
CA PHE A 154 -1.02 19.12 14.41
C PHE A 154 -0.68 18.66 15.83
N ARG A 155 -1.09 17.46 16.19
CA ARG A 155 -0.81 16.86 17.51
C ARG A 155 -0.01 15.59 17.34
N VAL A 156 0.90 15.34 18.28
CA VAL A 156 1.56 14.03 18.39
C VAL A 156 0.52 13.04 18.94
N ILE A 157 0.20 12.03 18.14
CA ILE A 157 -0.75 10.96 18.51
C ILE A 157 -0.05 9.68 18.97
N GLY A 158 1.24 9.55 18.67
CA GLY A 158 2.04 8.40 19.08
C GLY A 158 3.53 8.74 19.00
N ALA A 159 4.32 8.04 19.81
CA ALA A 159 5.77 8.07 19.78
C ALA A 159 6.31 6.69 20.15
N GLY A 160 7.40 6.27 19.51
CA GLY A 160 8.01 4.98 19.79
C GLY A 160 9.31 4.78 19.00
N VAL A 161 9.94 3.65 19.25
CA VAL A 161 11.15 3.22 18.54
C VAL A 161 10.75 2.31 17.39
N ILE A 162 11.45 2.39 16.26
CA ILE A 162 11.31 1.43 15.16
C ILE A 162 12.10 0.18 15.55
N GLU A 163 11.42 -0.94 15.62
CA GLU A 163 12.03 -2.22 16.00
C GLU A 163 12.61 -2.93 14.75
N PRO A 164 13.62 -3.80 14.94
CA PRO A 164 14.24 -4.51 13.81
C PRO A 164 13.29 -5.36 12.98
N ASP A 165 12.23 -5.92 13.57
CA ASP A 165 11.20 -6.73 12.92
C ASP A 165 10.22 -5.92 12.07
N GLU A 166 10.23 -4.58 12.23
CA GLU A 166 9.49 -3.66 11.36
C GLU A 166 10.28 -3.29 10.09
N CYS A 167 11.54 -3.73 10.02
CA CYS A 167 12.46 -3.36 8.97
C CYS A 167 12.72 -4.49 7.98
N SER A 168 13.06 -4.11 6.75
CA SER A 168 13.62 -5.03 5.77
C SER A 168 15.02 -5.52 6.22
N ALA A 169 15.56 -6.53 5.54
CA ALA A 169 16.92 -7.02 5.78
C ALA A 169 18.02 -5.95 5.60
N GLN A 170 17.71 -4.81 5.00
CA GLN A 170 18.59 -3.66 4.87
C GLN A 170 18.33 -2.56 5.92
N GLY A 171 17.52 -2.85 6.95
CA GLY A 171 17.21 -1.91 8.03
C GLY A 171 16.27 -0.77 7.61
N LEU A 172 15.53 -0.92 6.51
CA LEU A 172 14.56 0.07 6.04
C LEU A 172 13.18 -0.28 6.58
N LEU A 173 12.51 0.70 7.19
CA LEU A 173 11.11 0.54 7.64
C LEU A 173 10.23 0.09 6.46
N VAL A 174 9.53 -1.01 6.64
CA VAL A 174 8.62 -1.52 5.62
C VAL A 174 7.31 -0.71 5.67
N PRO A 175 6.80 -0.23 4.52
CA PRO A 175 5.72 0.77 4.47
C PRO A 175 4.47 0.42 5.27
N TYR A 176 4.03 -0.84 5.28
CA TYR A 176 2.81 -1.24 5.99
C TYR A 176 2.91 -1.11 7.53
N HIS A 177 4.12 -1.00 8.09
CA HIS A 177 4.29 -0.71 9.52
C HIS A 177 3.94 0.75 9.85
N CYS A 178 4.03 1.68 8.87
CA CYS A 178 3.56 3.05 9.08
C CYS A 178 2.06 3.08 9.40
N MET A 179 1.26 2.31 8.67
CA MET A 179 -0.18 2.21 8.93
C MET A 179 -0.48 1.54 10.27
N GLY A 180 0.30 0.51 10.64
CA GLY A 180 0.20 -0.12 11.96
C GLY A 180 0.36 0.90 13.07
N ARG A 181 1.40 1.73 13.03
CA ARG A 181 1.66 2.76 14.04
C ARG A 181 0.57 3.84 14.09
N ILE A 182 -0.01 4.22 12.95
CA ILE A 182 -1.16 5.14 12.91
C ILE A 182 -2.38 4.46 13.55
N SER A 183 -2.69 3.22 13.17
CA SER A 183 -3.82 2.47 13.72
C SER A 183 -3.71 2.27 15.23
N ASP A 184 -2.52 1.92 15.73
CA ASP A 184 -2.27 1.70 17.16
C ASP A 184 -2.30 2.99 17.98
N SER A 185 -2.24 4.15 17.34
CA SER A 185 -2.25 5.48 17.98
C SER A 185 -3.62 6.18 17.94
N MET A 186 -4.58 5.61 17.21
CA MET A 186 -5.96 6.13 17.19
C MET A 186 -6.73 5.60 18.39
N PRO A 187 -7.46 6.48 19.12
CA PRO A 187 -8.29 6.09 20.26
C PRO A 187 -9.52 5.29 19.83
#